data_d49820d180b48f8e445d32ba9862fcbf
#
_entry.id   d49820d180b48f8e445d32ba9862fcbf
#
_cell.length_a   1.000
_cell.length_b   1.000
_cell.length_c   1.000
_cell.angle_alpha   90.00
_cell.angle_beta   90.00
_cell.angle_gamma   90.00
#
_symmetry.space_group_name_H-M   'P 1'
#
loop_
_entity.id
_entity.type
_entity.pdbx_description
1 polymer ?
#
loop_
_entity_poly.entity_id
_entity_poly.type
_entity_poly.pdbx_seq_one_letter_code
_entity_poly.pdbx_strand_id
1 'polypeptide(L)'
;IKGVRYTPEMFLKRMAKSKRLENIKVRHMNTLYSLCWIFQLRIAIRVTKKTTRYAGYYAGFDEIAMTPGKLAMLPSWELSDVPAQCVLQDKLTEDQALERTWEYNKTGVQRKFRIMSAPPVLEEHVTERMYKPLYLFEFHNTELDEKKYKVLDSLTGDLEDISIT
;
A
#
# COMPACT_ATOMS: atom_id res chain seq x y z
N ILE A 1 -3.59 9.74 0.56
CA ILE A 1 -4.79 8.95 0.22
C ILE A 1 -5.90 9.32 1.19
N LYS A 2 -7.08 9.66 0.68
CA LYS A 2 -8.30 9.82 1.48
C LYS A 2 -8.89 8.45 1.82
N GLY A 3 -9.65 8.39 2.91
CA GLY A 3 -10.33 7.15 3.32
C GLY A 3 -9.54 6.34 4.34
N VAL A 4 -8.74 7.02 5.14
CA VAL A 4 -8.12 6.42 6.33
C VAL A 4 -9.22 5.75 7.16
N ARG A 5 -9.11 4.44 7.33
CA ARG A 5 -10.10 3.64 8.08
C ARG A 5 -9.74 3.50 9.54
N TYR A 6 -8.44 3.61 9.85
CA TYR A 6 -7.91 3.41 11.19
C TYR A 6 -7.19 4.67 11.63
N THR A 7 -7.54 5.18 12.80
CA THR A 7 -6.89 6.34 13.42
C THR A 7 -6.13 5.91 14.66
N PRO A 8 -5.13 6.69 15.10
CA PRO A 8 -4.42 6.40 16.34
C PRO A 8 -5.34 6.29 17.56
N GLU A 9 -6.35 7.16 17.64
CA GLU A 9 -7.30 7.19 18.75
C GLU A 9 -8.17 5.92 18.80
N MET A 10 -8.64 5.44 17.65
CA MET A 10 -9.39 4.20 17.54
C MET A 10 -8.55 3.00 18.00
N PHE A 11 -7.29 2.96 17.58
CA PHE A 11 -6.36 1.91 17.96
C PHE A 11 -6.09 1.93 19.47
N LEU A 12 -5.79 3.09 20.04
CA LEU A 12 -5.54 3.24 21.47
C LEU A 12 -6.76 2.85 22.31
N LYS A 13 -7.96 3.23 21.89
CA LYS A 13 -9.21 2.78 22.55
C LYS A 13 -9.37 1.26 22.52
N ARG A 14 -9.02 0.63 21.42
CA ARG A 14 -9.06 -0.84 21.29
C ARG A 14 -8.05 -1.50 22.20
N MET A 15 -6.83 -0.98 22.25
CA MET A 15 -5.77 -1.51 23.13
C MET A 15 -6.11 -1.37 24.62
N ALA A 16 -6.70 -0.24 25.02
CA ALA A 16 -7.09 0.00 26.42
C ALA A 16 -8.14 -1.02 26.93
N LYS A 17 -8.95 -1.62 26.04
CA LYS A 17 -9.95 -2.64 26.38
C LYS A 17 -9.37 -4.06 26.47
N SER A 18 -8.12 -4.27 26.04
CA SER A 18 -7.51 -5.59 25.99
C SER A 18 -6.93 -5.98 27.35
N LYS A 19 -7.52 -6.99 28.00
CA LYS A 19 -7.01 -7.56 29.26
C LYS A 19 -5.61 -8.18 29.14
N ARG A 20 -5.18 -8.51 27.93
CA ARG A 20 -3.84 -9.09 27.68
C ARG A 20 -2.71 -8.07 27.79
N LEU A 21 -3.05 -6.79 27.90
CA LEU A 21 -2.08 -5.68 27.90
C LEU A 21 -2.07 -4.90 29.22
N GLU A 22 -2.45 -5.53 30.35
CA GLU A 22 -2.52 -4.85 31.64
C GLU A 22 -1.18 -4.19 32.05
N ASN A 23 -0.05 -4.83 31.70
CA ASN A 23 1.29 -4.34 32.00
C ASN A 23 1.98 -3.65 30.81
N ILE A 24 1.23 -3.36 29.76
CA ILE A 24 1.76 -2.72 28.56
C ILE A 24 1.10 -1.36 28.36
N LYS A 25 1.93 -0.33 28.35
CA LYS A 25 1.52 1.02 27.96
C LYS A 25 1.73 1.23 26.47
N VAL A 26 0.69 1.64 25.76
CA VAL A 26 0.73 1.92 24.32
C VAL A 26 0.63 3.42 24.11
N ARG A 27 1.55 3.97 23.32
CA ARG A 27 1.62 5.40 23.02
C ARG A 27 1.79 5.60 21.52
N HIS A 28 0.98 6.49 20.94
CA HIS A 28 1.22 6.99 19.60
C HIS A 28 2.39 7.96 19.63
N MET A 29 3.41 7.69 18.84
CA MET A 29 4.64 8.50 18.79
C MET A 29 4.62 9.50 17.64
N ASN A 30 4.39 9.00 16.43
CA ASN A 30 4.51 9.79 15.21
C ASN A 30 3.69 9.18 14.08
N THR A 31 3.45 9.98 13.05
CA THR A 31 2.89 9.52 11.79
C THR A 31 3.99 9.53 10.74
N LEU A 32 4.20 8.38 10.11
CA LEU A 32 5.11 8.20 8.98
C LEU A 32 4.29 8.11 7.69
N TYR A 33 4.92 8.38 6.57
CA TYR A 33 4.26 8.35 5.26
C TYR A 33 5.00 7.40 4.34
N SER A 34 4.28 6.40 3.83
CA SER A 34 4.82 5.39 2.92
C SER A 34 4.28 5.57 1.52
N LEU A 35 5.16 5.42 0.54
CA LEU A 35 4.80 5.53 -0.87
C LEU A 35 3.94 4.36 -1.32
N CYS A 36 2.87 4.72 -2.03
CA CYS A 36 2.06 3.81 -2.83
C CYS A 36 2.12 4.30 -4.28
N TRP A 37 2.68 3.50 -5.16
CA TRP A 37 2.63 3.73 -6.59
C TRP A 37 1.23 3.43 -7.10
N ILE A 38 0.63 4.35 -7.86
CA ILE A 38 -0.67 4.18 -8.49
C ILE A 38 -0.49 4.28 -10.00
N PHE A 39 -0.95 3.25 -10.70
CA PHE A 39 -0.82 3.14 -12.14
C PHE A 39 -2.18 3.08 -12.81
N GLN A 40 -2.34 3.85 -13.87
CA GLN A 40 -3.39 3.68 -14.85
C GLN A 40 -2.77 2.97 -16.04
N LEU A 41 -3.18 1.73 -16.30
CA LEU A 41 -2.61 0.88 -17.32
C LEU A 41 -3.55 0.79 -18.52
N ARG A 42 -3.03 0.98 -19.74
CA ARG A 42 -3.70 0.66 -20.97
C ARG A 42 -3.08 -0.60 -21.56
N ILE A 43 -3.89 -1.61 -21.73
CA ILE A 43 -3.47 -2.95 -22.13
C ILE A 43 -4.04 -3.28 -23.51
N ALA A 44 -3.17 -3.74 -24.41
CA ALA A 44 -3.55 -4.26 -25.70
C ALA A 44 -3.73 -5.79 -25.62
N ILE A 45 -4.91 -6.25 -26.02
CA ILE A 45 -5.29 -7.66 -26.01
C ILE A 45 -5.54 -8.09 -27.45
N ARG A 46 -4.65 -8.90 -28.00
CA ARG A 46 -4.76 -9.42 -29.36
C ARG A 46 -5.71 -10.61 -29.39
N VAL A 47 -6.92 -10.37 -29.82
CA VAL A 47 -7.97 -11.41 -29.90
C VAL A 47 -7.74 -12.33 -31.12
N THR A 48 -7.42 -11.75 -32.29
CA THR A 48 -7.05 -12.44 -33.52
C THR A 48 -5.85 -11.77 -34.16
N LYS A 49 -5.30 -12.36 -35.23
CA LYS A 49 -4.21 -11.74 -36.00
C LYS A 49 -4.53 -10.33 -36.50
N LYS A 50 -5.82 -10.01 -36.66
CA LYS A 50 -6.29 -8.72 -37.20
C LYS A 50 -7.02 -7.83 -36.20
N THR A 51 -7.37 -8.36 -35.02
CA THR A 51 -8.22 -7.63 -34.05
C THR A 51 -7.49 -7.50 -32.73
N THR A 52 -7.32 -6.24 -32.30
CA THR A 52 -6.80 -5.88 -30.99
C THR A 52 -7.88 -5.15 -30.19
N ARG A 53 -8.09 -5.56 -28.94
CA ARG A 53 -8.92 -4.85 -27.98
C ARG A 53 -8.03 -4.14 -26.96
N TYR A 54 -8.53 -3.03 -26.44
CA TYR A 54 -7.85 -2.27 -25.40
C TYR A 54 -8.67 -2.30 -24.12
N ALA A 55 -7.99 -2.45 -22.99
CA ALA A 55 -8.59 -2.41 -21.67
C ALA A 55 -7.81 -1.47 -20.78
N GLY A 56 -8.54 -0.74 -19.93
CA GLY A 56 -7.97 0.09 -18.86
C GLY A 56 -8.01 -0.63 -17.55
N TYR A 57 -6.92 -0.54 -16.77
CA TYR A 57 -6.79 -1.08 -15.43
C TYR A 57 -6.18 -0.05 -14.50
N TYR A 58 -6.69 -0.02 -13.28
CA TYR A 58 -6.04 0.65 -12.18
C TYR A 58 -5.31 -0.37 -11.32
N ALA A 59 -4.07 -0.09 -11.01
CA ALA A 59 -3.22 -0.97 -10.21
C ALA A 59 -2.33 -0.15 -9.29
N GLY A 60 -1.76 -0.77 -8.30
CA GLY A 60 -0.88 -0.11 -7.37
C GLY A 60 0.21 -1.03 -6.83
N PHE A 61 1.22 -0.42 -6.25
CA PHE A 61 2.27 -1.10 -5.53
C PHE A 61 2.48 -0.43 -4.18
N ASP A 62 2.34 -1.19 -3.12
CA ASP A 62 2.53 -0.74 -1.75
C ASP A 62 3.97 -1.02 -1.31
N GLU A 63 4.76 0.02 -1.08
CA GLU A 63 6.16 -0.14 -0.72
C GLU A 63 6.40 -0.62 0.72
N ILE A 64 5.44 -0.47 1.62
CA ILE A 64 5.62 -1.02 2.97
C ILE A 64 5.38 -2.53 3.00
N ALA A 65 4.32 -2.98 2.38
CA ALA A 65 4.01 -4.40 2.25
C ALA A 65 4.80 -5.09 1.13
N MET A 66 5.45 -4.32 0.25
CA MET A 66 6.16 -4.80 -0.94
C MET A 66 5.28 -5.66 -1.84
N THR A 67 4.03 -5.28 -2.01
CA THR A 67 3.03 -6.04 -2.75
C THR A 67 2.37 -5.22 -3.84
N PRO A 68 2.23 -5.80 -5.04
CA PRO A 68 1.37 -5.26 -6.09
C PRO A 68 -0.11 -5.57 -5.83
N GLY A 69 -0.99 -4.80 -6.43
CA GLY A 69 -2.42 -5.03 -6.35
C GLY A 69 -3.19 -4.47 -7.53
N LYS A 70 -4.42 -4.95 -7.70
CA LYS A 70 -5.41 -4.36 -8.60
C LYS A 70 -6.30 -3.41 -7.80
N LEU A 71 -6.61 -2.26 -8.39
CA LEU A 71 -7.53 -1.29 -7.83
C LEU A 71 -8.84 -1.31 -8.61
N ALA A 72 -9.97 -1.26 -7.90
CA ALA A 72 -11.29 -1.14 -8.53
C ALA A 72 -11.51 0.26 -9.11
N MET A 73 -10.93 1.27 -8.47
CA MET A 73 -10.98 2.68 -8.89
C MET A 73 -9.74 3.41 -8.42
N LEU A 74 -9.49 4.58 -8.97
CA LEU A 74 -8.44 5.45 -8.45
C LEU A 74 -8.78 5.89 -7.01
N PRO A 75 -7.83 5.77 -6.07
CA PRO A 75 -8.02 6.32 -4.74
C PRO A 75 -8.10 7.85 -4.79
N SER A 76 -8.92 8.43 -3.94
CA SER A 76 -8.91 9.88 -3.74
C SER A 76 -7.76 10.29 -2.82
N TRP A 77 -7.22 11.48 -3.05
CA TRP A 77 -6.12 12.04 -2.25
C TRP A 77 -6.33 13.52 -1.99
N GLU A 78 -5.54 14.04 -1.09
CA GLU A 78 -5.46 15.47 -0.80
C GLU A 78 -4.00 15.88 -0.70
N LEU A 79 -3.73 17.13 -1.03
CA LEU A 79 -2.43 17.74 -0.80
C LEU A 79 -2.32 18.16 0.66
N SER A 80 -1.21 17.83 1.29
CA SER A 80 -0.88 18.31 2.63
C SER A 80 0.63 18.46 2.78
N ASP A 81 1.03 19.42 3.60
CA ASP A 81 2.42 19.60 3.95
C ASP A 81 2.81 18.57 5.03
N VAL A 82 3.86 17.82 4.74
CA VAL A 82 4.37 16.78 5.62
C VAL A 82 5.85 17.00 5.86
N PRO A 83 6.34 16.92 7.12
CA PRO A 83 7.76 17.02 7.40
C PRO A 83 8.56 15.95 6.65
N ALA A 84 9.64 16.35 5.98
CA ALA A 84 10.44 15.44 5.15
C ALA A 84 10.98 14.23 5.93
N GLN A 85 11.31 14.41 7.22
CA GLN A 85 11.77 13.34 8.10
C GLN A 85 10.69 12.29 8.42
N CYS A 86 9.42 12.59 8.17
CA CYS A 86 8.31 11.66 8.36
C CYS A 86 8.00 10.84 7.10
N VAL A 87 8.61 11.15 5.98
CA VAL A 87 8.45 10.41 4.72
C VAL A 87 9.47 9.30 4.65
N LEU A 88 9.00 8.07 4.52
CA LEU A 88 9.89 6.91 4.37
C LEU A 88 10.59 6.96 3.02
N GLN A 89 11.83 6.50 3.00
CA GLN A 89 12.62 6.44 1.77
C GLN A 89 12.00 5.45 0.78
N ASP A 90 11.97 5.85 -0.49
CA ASP A 90 11.52 4.98 -1.58
C ASP A 90 12.42 3.73 -1.68
N LYS A 91 11.80 2.57 -1.82
CA LYS A 91 12.51 1.29 -1.95
C LYS A 91 12.70 0.86 -3.40
N LEU A 92 11.82 1.31 -4.28
CA LEU A 92 11.81 0.96 -5.69
C LEU A 92 11.86 2.20 -6.57
N THR A 93 12.39 2.04 -7.78
CA THR A 93 12.17 3.01 -8.85
C THR A 93 10.78 2.82 -9.45
N GLU A 94 10.30 3.83 -10.20
CA GLU A 94 9.05 3.74 -10.92
C GLU A 94 9.00 2.51 -11.85
N ASP A 95 10.06 2.28 -12.60
CA ASP A 95 10.15 1.14 -13.54
C ASP A 95 10.07 -0.20 -12.82
N GLN A 96 10.74 -0.33 -11.69
CA GLN A 96 10.69 -1.55 -10.88
C GLN A 96 9.28 -1.80 -10.29
N ALA A 97 8.64 -0.75 -9.79
CA ALA A 97 7.28 -0.84 -9.27
C ALA A 97 6.27 -1.17 -10.38
N LEU A 98 6.41 -0.54 -11.55
CA LEU A 98 5.58 -0.80 -12.71
C LEU A 98 5.73 -2.25 -13.21
N GLU A 99 6.95 -2.74 -13.35
CA GLU A 99 7.22 -4.11 -13.80
C GLU A 99 6.57 -5.15 -12.88
N ARG A 100 6.77 -5.03 -11.57
CA ARG A 100 6.16 -5.94 -10.59
C ARG A 100 4.64 -5.88 -10.60
N THR A 101 4.08 -4.67 -10.74
CA THR A 101 2.63 -4.46 -10.80
C THR A 101 2.05 -5.03 -12.08
N TRP A 102 2.72 -4.86 -13.21
CA TRP A 102 2.29 -5.41 -14.48
C TRP A 102 2.33 -6.94 -14.48
N GLU A 103 3.41 -7.56 -14.05
CA GLU A 103 3.52 -9.02 -14.00
C GLU A 103 2.43 -9.66 -13.14
N TYR A 104 2.09 -9.05 -12.02
CA TYR A 104 0.97 -9.49 -11.18
C TYR A 104 -0.38 -9.38 -11.90
N ASN A 105 -0.67 -8.23 -12.51
CA ASN A 105 -1.95 -7.96 -13.15
C ASN A 105 -2.12 -8.72 -14.48
N LYS A 106 -1.03 -8.99 -15.19
CA LYS A 106 -1.00 -9.74 -16.45
C LYS A 106 -1.69 -11.09 -16.32
N THR A 107 -1.46 -11.81 -15.25
CA THR A 107 -2.12 -13.10 -14.97
C THR A 107 -3.63 -12.93 -14.84
N GLY A 108 -4.09 -11.88 -14.18
CA GLY A 108 -5.52 -11.57 -14.05
C GLY A 108 -6.17 -11.23 -15.40
N VAL A 109 -5.47 -10.50 -16.25
CA VAL A 109 -5.91 -10.18 -17.62
C VAL A 109 -6.03 -11.47 -18.45
N GLN A 110 -5.04 -12.34 -18.38
CA GLN A 110 -5.05 -13.62 -19.10
C GLN A 110 -6.22 -14.52 -18.67
N ARG A 111 -6.56 -14.52 -17.40
CA ARG A 111 -7.71 -15.27 -16.88
C ARG A 111 -9.05 -14.70 -17.33
N LYS A 112 -9.16 -13.38 -17.40
CA LYS A 112 -10.39 -12.69 -17.79
C LYS A 112 -10.66 -12.83 -19.29
N PHE A 113 -9.64 -12.69 -20.11
CA PHE A 113 -9.73 -12.75 -21.57
C PHE A 113 -9.18 -14.09 -22.06
N ARG A 114 -9.99 -15.13 -21.98
CA ARG A 114 -9.59 -16.51 -22.32
C ARG A 114 -9.25 -16.70 -23.81
N ILE A 115 -9.79 -15.86 -24.68
CA ILE A 115 -9.56 -15.93 -26.13
C ILE A 115 -8.56 -14.84 -26.50
N MET A 116 -7.30 -15.24 -26.56
CA MET A 116 -6.19 -14.37 -26.98
C MET A 116 -5.28 -15.15 -27.92
N SER A 117 -4.84 -14.49 -29.01
CA SER A 117 -3.85 -15.07 -29.94
C SER A 117 -2.40 -14.83 -29.53
N ALA A 118 -2.17 -13.95 -28.57
CA ALA A 118 -0.87 -13.60 -28.03
C ALA A 118 -1.01 -13.09 -26.58
N PRO A 119 0.05 -13.13 -25.74
CA PRO A 119 0.03 -12.53 -24.42
C PRO A 119 -0.35 -11.05 -24.46
N PRO A 120 -1.07 -10.53 -23.42
CA PRO A 120 -1.42 -9.12 -23.35
C PRO A 120 -0.15 -8.26 -23.22
N VAL A 121 -0.19 -7.06 -23.80
CA VAL A 121 0.90 -6.11 -23.81
C VAL A 121 0.49 -4.83 -23.10
N LEU A 122 1.32 -4.38 -22.17
CA LEU A 122 1.19 -3.04 -21.60
C LEU A 122 1.60 -2.02 -22.65
N GLU A 123 0.66 -1.20 -23.12
CA GLU A 123 0.88 -0.24 -24.20
C GLU A 123 1.25 1.14 -23.66
N GLU A 124 0.49 1.62 -22.69
CA GLU A 124 0.68 2.92 -22.06
C GLU A 124 0.40 2.84 -20.56
N HIS A 125 0.99 3.73 -19.81
CA HIS A 125 0.70 3.90 -18.41
C HIS A 125 0.80 5.37 -17.97
N VAL A 126 0.05 5.70 -16.93
CA VAL A 126 0.20 6.94 -16.17
C VAL A 126 0.52 6.57 -14.74
N THR A 127 1.53 7.21 -14.18
CA THR A 127 2.00 6.96 -12.82
C THR A 127 1.66 8.13 -11.91
N GLU A 128 1.15 7.84 -10.74
CA GLU A 128 1.00 8.79 -9.65
C GLU A 128 1.65 8.24 -8.38
N ARG A 129 2.24 9.13 -7.60
CA ARG A 129 2.84 8.83 -6.31
C ARG A 129 1.89 9.32 -5.22
N MET A 130 1.40 8.40 -4.42
CA MET A 130 0.54 8.71 -3.29
C MET A 130 1.16 8.19 -2.01
N TYR A 131 0.97 8.93 -0.94
CA TYR A 131 1.49 8.54 0.36
C TYR A 131 0.35 8.19 1.29
N LYS A 132 0.47 7.06 1.97
CA LYS A 132 -0.46 6.66 3.03
C LYS A 132 0.17 6.89 4.39
N PRO A 133 -0.61 7.35 5.38
CA PRO A 133 -0.12 7.46 6.73
C PRO A 133 0.04 6.08 7.38
N LEU A 134 1.13 5.96 8.13
CA LEU A 134 1.43 4.84 9.02
C LEU A 134 1.61 5.41 10.41
N TYR A 135 0.96 4.82 11.39
CA TYR A 135 1.04 5.30 12.77
C TYR A 135 2.03 4.48 13.56
N LEU A 136 3.07 5.15 14.06
CA LEU A 136 4.11 4.54 14.90
C LEU A 136 3.66 4.53 16.35
N PHE A 137 3.65 3.35 16.96
CA PHE A 137 3.33 3.15 18.36
C PHE A 137 4.50 2.55 19.14
N GLU A 138 4.67 3.04 20.35
CA GLU A 138 5.53 2.43 21.35
C GLU A 138 4.68 1.56 22.29
N PHE A 139 5.10 0.32 22.47
CA PHE A 139 4.57 -0.64 23.42
C PHE A 139 5.61 -0.80 24.52
N HIS A 140 5.32 -0.29 25.69
CA HIS A 140 6.21 -0.37 26.84
C HIS A 140 5.68 -1.38 27.85
N ASN A 141 6.40 -2.50 28.00
CA ASN A 141 6.14 -3.44 29.09
C ASN A 141 6.75 -2.88 30.38
N THR A 142 5.89 -2.49 31.31
CA THR A 142 6.31 -1.82 32.56
C THR A 142 6.94 -2.79 33.58
N GLU A 143 6.68 -4.08 33.49
CA GLU A 143 7.29 -5.08 34.38
C GLU A 143 8.71 -5.43 33.95
N LEU A 144 8.93 -5.59 32.66
CA LEU A 144 10.24 -5.99 32.10
C LEU A 144 11.09 -4.78 31.68
N ASP A 145 10.50 -3.58 31.71
CA ASP A 145 11.08 -2.34 31.15
C ASP A 145 11.56 -2.48 29.70
N GLU A 146 10.83 -3.25 28.92
CA GLU A 146 11.10 -3.47 27.50
C GLU A 146 10.20 -2.62 26.64
N LYS A 147 10.78 -2.04 25.60
CA LYS A 147 10.05 -1.27 24.59
C LYS A 147 10.09 -1.97 23.23
N LYS A 148 8.92 -2.09 22.63
CA LYS A 148 8.75 -2.54 21.25
C LYS A 148 8.04 -1.49 20.44
N TYR A 149 8.37 -1.41 19.16
CA TYR A 149 7.77 -0.44 18.27
C TYR A 149 7.00 -1.15 17.17
N LYS A 150 5.81 -0.66 16.88
CA LYS A 150 4.93 -1.21 15.86
C LYS A 150 4.36 -0.10 15.01
N VAL A 151 4.13 -0.42 13.75
CA VAL A 151 3.50 0.47 12.77
C VAL A 151 2.13 -0.07 12.42
N LEU A 152 1.13 0.79 12.55
CA LEU A 152 -0.24 0.51 12.12
C LEU A 152 -0.48 1.12 10.74
N ASP A 153 -0.86 0.29 9.80
CA ASP A 153 -1.31 0.74 8.49
C ASP A 153 -2.71 1.37 8.58
N SER A 154 -2.82 2.63 8.19
CA SER A 154 -4.07 3.39 8.27
C SER A 154 -5.18 2.90 7.35
N LEU A 155 -4.85 2.15 6.30
CA LEU A 155 -5.80 1.64 5.31
C LEU A 155 -6.24 0.21 5.60
N THR A 156 -5.29 -0.65 5.94
CA THR A 156 -5.55 -2.08 6.16
C THR A 156 -5.81 -2.43 7.62
N GLY A 157 -5.25 -1.65 8.55
CA GLY A 157 -5.28 -1.95 9.99
C GLY A 157 -4.26 -2.99 10.41
N ASP A 158 -3.36 -3.38 9.52
CA ASP A 158 -2.28 -4.31 9.85
C ASP A 158 -1.27 -3.65 10.78
N LEU A 159 -0.79 -4.43 11.72
CA LEU A 159 0.18 -4.01 12.72
C LEU A 159 1.47 -4.81 12.54
N GLU A 160 2.54 -4.11 12.20
CA GLU A 160 3.84 -4.72 11.94
C GLU A 160 4.91 -4.26 12.94
N ASP A 161 5.78 -5.19 13.32
CA ASP A 161 6.93 -4.87 14.17
C ASP A 161 7.99 -4.13 13.34
N ILE A 162 8.56 -3.07 13.92
CA ILE A 162 9.69 -2.37 13.34
C ILE A 162 10.83 -2.23 14.35
N SER A 163 12.05 -2.27 13.85
CA SER A 163 13.23 -1.93 14.63
C SER A 163 13.55 -0.46 14.45
N ILE A 164 13.64 0.27 15.57
CA ILE A 164 14.15 1.64 15.57
C ILE A 164 15.63 1.55 15.96
N THR A 165 16.47 1.80 14.99
CA THR A 165 17.92 1.94 15.19
C THR A 165 18.30 3.38 15.39
#